data_290a3e6487b51cb2cb9a2f0c546d4175
#
_entry.id   290a3e6487b51cb2cb9a2f0c546d4175
#
_cell.length_a   1.000
_cell.length_b   1.000
_cell.length_c   1.000
_cell.angle_alpha   90.00
_cell.angle_beta   90.00
_cell.angle_gamma   90.00
#
_symmetry.space_group_name_H-M   'P 1'
#
loop_
_entity.id
_entity.type
_entity.pdbx_description
1 polymer ?
#
loop_
_entity_poly.entity_id
_entity_poly.type
_entity_poly.pdbx_seq_one_letter_code
_entity_poly.pdbx_strand_id
1 'polypeptide(L)'
;MTIEAKSLRKNHLTDKQSKFVDYYVAEGKTQTEAAGMASYSFPEYEGYRLVRQPRMIQVIQAARQKYYQTNLANVAVSTLQQVMQDQNAPPAARVSAARTALELAGYLVPNSVN
;
A
#
# COMPACT_ATOMS: atom_id res chain seq x y z
N MET A 1 21.31 7.51 22.77
CA MET A 1 20.69 6.70 22.00
C MET A 1 19.27 6.97 21.95
N THR A 2 18.80 6.93 20.93
CA THR A 2 17.49 7.40 20.75
C THR A 2 16.49 6.28 20.72
N ILE A 3 15.30 6.63 21.02
CA ILE A 3 14.22 5.70 21.00
C ILE A 3 13.97 5.18 19.64
N GLU A 4 14.08 6.03 18.66
CA GLU A 4 13.80 5.58 17.34
C GLU A 4 14.85 4.60 16.88
N ALA A 5 16.05 4.69 17.37
CA ALA A 5 17.02 3.70 17.02
C ALA A 5 16.60 2.34 17.52
N LYS A 6 16.02 2.27 18.72
CA LYS A 6 15.51 1.04 19.21
C LYS A 6 14.36 0.55 18.40
N SER A 7 13.47 1.43 18.07
CA SER A 7 12.32 1.11 17.28
C SER A 7 12.72 0.54 15.95
N LEU A 8 13.69 1.16 15.34
CA LEU A 8 14.19 0.67 14.08
C LEU A 8 14.84 -0.67 14.22
N ARG A 9 15.52 -0.88 15.31
CA ARG A 9 16.16 -2.15 15.52
C ARG A 9 15.19 -3.28 15.71
N LYS A 10 13.98 -3.00 16.14
CA LYS A 10 13.00 -4.04 16.21
C LYS A 10 12.76 -4.59 14.83
N ASN A 11 12.77 -3.74 13.86
CA ASN A 11 12.59 -4.16 12.49
C ASN A 11 13.91 -4.51 11.86
N HIS A 12 14.97 -3.94 12.39
CA HIS A 12 16.31 -4.28 11.95
C HIS A 12 16.52 -4.28 10.47
N LEU A 13 15.97 -3.30 9.80
CA LEU A 13 16.19 -3.20 8.38
C LEU A 13 17.49 -2.47 8.11
N THR A 14 18.26 -3.00 7.18
CA THR A 14 19.41 -2.26 6.68
C THR A 14 18.88 -1.16 5.76
N ASP A 15 19.75 -0.20 5.42
CA ASP A 15 19.37 0.84 4.49
C ASP A 15 18.91 0.25 3.17
N LYS A 16 19.62 -0.76 2.67
CA LYS A 16 19.23 -1.39 1.41
C LYS A 16 17.88 -2.08 1.52
N GLN A 17 17.65 -2.76 2.63
CA GLN A 17 16.37 -3.43 2.84
C GLN A 17 15.23 -2.42 2.89
N SER A 18 15.46 -1.31 3.59
CA SER A 18 14.46 -0.26 3.69
C SER A 18 14.14 0.32 2.32
N LYS A 19 15.16 0.58 1.51
CA LYS A 19 14.96 1.11 0.18
C LYS A 19 14.26 0.10 -0.70
N PHE A 20 14.62 -1.18 -0.56
CA PHE A 20 13.96 -2.23 -1.31
C PHE A 20 12.45 -2.21 -1.04
N VAL A 21 12.05 -2.11 0.23
CA VAL A 21 10.64 -2.08 0.58
C VAL A 21 9.95 -0.87 -0.04
N ASP A 22 10.59 0.28 0.03
CA ASP A 22 10.00 1.49 -0.55
C ASP A 22 9.76 1.35 -2.05
N TYR A 23 10.75 0.86 -2.78
CA TYR A 23 10.59 0.70 -4.23
C TYR A 23 9.57 -0.37 -4.57
N TYR A 24 9.58 -1.46 -3.80
CA TYR A 24 8.71 -2.58 -4.08
C TYR A 24 7.26 -2.26 -3.76
N VAL A 25 7.01 -1.60 -2.64
CA VAL A 25 5.65 -1.32 -2.19
C VAL A 25 5.12 0.00 -2.72
N ALA A 26 5.81 1.09 -2.41
CA ALA A 26 5.27 2.41 -2.75
C ALA A 26 5.37 2.70 -4.24
N GLU A 27 6.44 2.26 -4.87
CA GLU A 27 6.61 2.55 -6.29
C GLU A 27 6.20 1.41 -7.20
N GLY A 28 5.79 0.29 -6.62
CA GLY A 28 5.25 -0.81 -7.42
C GLY A 28 6.23 -1.51 -8.32
N LYS A 29 7.52 -1.42 -8.01
CA LYS A 29 8.53 -2.08 -8.84
C LYS A 29 8.51 -3.57 -8.63
N THR A 30 9.04 -4.31 -9.60
CA THR A 30 9.18 -5.76 -9.43
C THR A 30 10.25 -6.03 -8.38
N GLN A 31 10.30 -7.26 -7.90
CA GLN A 31 11.31 -7.60 -6.91
C GLN A 31 12.73 -7.40 -7.43
N THR A 32 12.96 -7.70 -8.69
CA THR A 32 14.29 -7.50 -9.28
C THR A 32 14.60 -6.03 -9.44
N GLU A 33 13.65 -5.25 -9.94
CA GLU A 33 13.84 -3.81 -10.10
C GLU A 33 14.09 -3.14 -8.76
N ALA A 34 13.29 -3.50 -7.77
CA ALA A 34 13.41 -2.89 -6.46
C ALA A 34 14.77 -3.20 -5.84
N ALA A 35 15.24 -4.44 -6.00
CA ALA A 35 16.54 -4.80 -5.48
C ALA A 35 17.67 -4.06 -6.20
N GLY A 36 17.55 -3.90 -7.51
CA GLY A 36 18.54 -3.16 -8.26
C GLY A 36 18.57 -1.70 -7.84
N MET A 37 17.40 -1.09 -7.69
CA MET A 37 17.32 0.31 -7.30
C MET A 37 17.78 0.53 -5.86
N ALA A 38 17.71 -0.51 -5.04
CA ALA A 38 18.21 -0.45 -3.67
C ALA A 38 19.72 -0.73 -3.60
N SER A 39 20.36 -0.89 -4.75
CA SER A 39 21.81 -1.04 -4.86
C SER A 39 22.34 -2.42 -4.48
N TYR A 40 21.52 -3.43 -4.62
CA TYR A 40 22.03 -4.79 -4.46
C TYR A 40 22.81 -5.20 -5.69
N SER A 41 23.92 -5.88 -5.48
CA SER A 41 24.81 -6.27 -6.58
C SER A 41 24.22 -7.35 -7.47
N PHE A 42 23.41 -8.22 -6.90
CA PHE A 42 22.78 -9.31 -7.65
C PHE A 42 21.27 -9.20 -7.47
N PRO A 43 20.66 -8.25 -8.17
CA PRO A 43 19.26 -7.92 -7.88
C PRO A 43 18.27 -9.05 -8.09
N GLU A 44 18.50 -9.90 -9.09
CA GLU A 44 17.58 -10.98 -9.33
C GLU A 44 17.58 -11.96 -8.16
N TYR A 45 18.77 -12.33 -7.72
CA TYR A 45 18.92 -13.24 -6.61
C TYR A 45 18.41 -12.61 -5.31
N GLU A 46 18.81 -11.37 -5.04
CA GLU A 46 18.45 -10.72 -3.79
C GLU A 46 16.97 -10.41 -3.72
N GLY A 47 16.39 -9.98 -4.83
CA GLY A 47 14.97 -9.72 -4.85
C GLY A 47 14.16 -10.98 -4.54
N TYR A 48 14.54 -12.06 -5.17
CA TYR A 48 13.89 -13.35 -4.96
C TYR A 48 13.99 -13.76 -3.49
N ARG A 49 15.17 -13.61 -2.92
CA ARG A 49 15.43 -14.01 -1.55
C ARG A 49 14.70 -13.13 -0.54
N LEU A 50 14.75 -11.82 -0.77
CA LEU A 50 14.16 -10.87 0.17
C LEU A 50 12.67 -11.07 0.36
N VAL A 51 11.93 -11.27 -0.73
CA VAL A 51 10.48 -11.38 -0.60
C VAL A 51 10.04 -12.70 0.03
N ARG A 52 10.98 -13.61 0.24
CA ARG A 52 10.67 -14.91 0.84
C ARG A 52 11.15 -15.04 2.27
N GLN A 53 11.90 -14.07 2.77
CA GLN A 53 12.34 -14.11 4.16
C GLN A 53 11.16 -13.78 5.07
N PRO A 54 10.92 -14.59 6.10
CA PRO A 54 9.75 -14.34 6.97
C PRO A 54 9.71 -12.93 7.54
N ARG A 55 10.85 -12.41 7.95
CA ARG A 55 10.90 -11.08 8.50
C ARG A 55 10.56 -10.03 7.47
N MET A 56 11.08 -10.19 6.25
CA MET A 56 10.78 -9.25 5.19
C MET A 56 9.32 -9.33 4.77
N ILE A 57 8.75 -10.51 4.80
CA ILE A 57 7.33 -10.66 4.49
C ILE A 57 6.50 -9.82 5.45
N GLN A 58 6.80 -9.87 6.74
CA GLN A 58 6.08 -9.08 7.71
C GLN A 58 6.25 -7.57 7.47
N VAL A 59 7.46 -7.17 7.16
CA VAL A 59 7.73 -5.75 6.90
C VAL A 59 7.01 -5.30 5.64
N ILE A 60 7.04 -6.12 4.60
CA ILE A 60 6.37 -5.77 3.35
C ILE A 60 4.87 -5.68 3.55
N GLN A 61 4.28 -6.61 4.30
CA GLN A 61 2.85 -6.58 4.57
C GLN A 61 2.46 -5.33 5.34
N ALA A 62 3.26 -4.97 6.34
CA ALA A 62 2.98 -3.77 7.11
C ALA A 62 3.10 -2.52 6.26
N ALA A 63 4.11 -2.47 5.40
CA ALA A 63 4.30 -1.34 4.51
C ALA A 63 3.15 -1.21 3.52
N ARG A 64 2.67 -2.34 2.99
CA ARG A 64 1.53 -2.33 2.07
C ARG A 64 0.28 -1.82 2.75
N GLN A 65 0.03 -2.28 3.97
CA GLN A 65 -1.15 -1.86 4.70
C GLN A 65 -1.12 -0.36 4.93
N LYS A 66 0.02 0.15 5.35
CA LYS A 66 0.16 1.58 5.56
C LYS A 66 -0.02 2.36 4.26
N TYR A 67 0.55 1.87 3.17
CA TYR A 67 0.43 2.53 1.89
C TYR A 67 -1.02 2.57 1.43
N TYR A 68 -1.75 1.46 1.59
CA TYR A 68 -3.17 1.43 1.22
C TYR A 68 -3.96 2.42 2.05
N GLN A 69 -3.70 2.48 3.34
CA GLN A 69 -4.47 3.35 4.22
C GLN A 69 -4.19 4.83 3.98
N THR A 70 -2.96 5.17 3.65
CA THR A 70 -2.59 6.59 3.56
C THR A 70 -2.62 7.12 2.14
N ASN A 71 -2.26 6.30 1.16
CA ASN A 71 -2.15 6.77 -0.22
C ASN A 71 -3.30 6.33 -1.09
N LEU A 72 -3.58 5.03 -1.10
CA LEU A 72 -4.62 4.53 -2.00
C LEU A 72 -6.02 4.94 -1.55
N ALA A 73 -6.23 5.04 -0.24
CA ALA A 73 -7.53 5.48 0.25
C ALA A 73 -7.88 6.86 -0.27
N ASN A 74 -6.90 7.77 -0.28
CA ASN A 74 -7.13 9.11 -0.78
C ASN A 74 -7.48 9.11 -2.27
N VAL A 75 -6.78 8.29 -3.04
CA VAL A 75 -7.06 8.18 -4.46
C VAL A 75 -8.45 7.59 -4.69
N ALA A 76 -8.80 6.58 -3.92
CA ALA A 76 -10.11 5.96 -4.04
C ALA A 76 -11.23 6.95 -3.75
N VAL A 77 -11.07 7.73 -2.66
CA VAL A 77 -12.07 8.74 -2.32
C VAL A 77 -12.19 9.78 -3.42
N SER A 78 -11.06 10.22 -3.96
CA SER A 78 -11.06 11.17 -5.05
C SER A 78 -11.79 10.64 -6.27
N THR A 79 -11.57 9.37 -6.59
CA THR A 79 -12.23 8.74 -7.73
C THR A 79 -13.74 8.66 -7.52
N LEU A 80 -14.17 8.29 -6.30
CA LEU A 80 -15.59 8.26 -5.98
C LEU A 80 -16.22 9.64 -6.17
N GLN A 81 -15.53 10.67 -5.69
CA GLN A 81 -16.02 12.02 -5.85
C GLN A 81 -16.17 12.41 -7.31
N GLN A 82 -15.17 12.07 -8.12
CA GLN A 82 -15.22 12.39 -9.53
C GLN A 82 -16.37 11.71 -10.22
N VAL A 83 -16.60 10.43 -9.93
CA VAL A 83 -17.70 9.71 -10.56
C VAL A 83 -19.06 10.28 -10.12
N MET A 84 -19.18 10.59 -8.83
CA MET A 84 -20.45 11.13 -8.32
C MET A 84 -20.78 12.47 -8.93
N GLN A 85 -19.77 13.28 -9.24
CA GLN A 85 -19.98 14.61 -9.76
C GLN A 85 -20.01 14.68 -11.29
N ASP A 86 -19.63 13.61 -11.95
CA ASP A 86 -19.56 13.58 -13.40
C ASP A 86 -20.95 13.33 -13.98
N GLN A 87 -21.54 14.36 -14.54
CA GLN A 87 -22.89 14.26 -15.08
C GLN A 87 -22.95 13.38 -16.33
N ASN A 88 -21.82 13.11 -16.93
CA ASN A 88 -21.77 12.22 -18.09
C ASN A 88 -21.57 10.77 -17.71
N ALA A 89 -21.30 10.49 -16.44
CA ALA A 89 -21.17 9.11 -15.99
C ALA A 89 -22.55 8.46 -15.99
N PRO A 90 -22.62 7.14 -16.26
CA PRO A 90 -23.90 6.44 -16.20
C PRO A 90 -24.53 6.59 -14.83
N PRO A 91 -25.85 6.80 -14.76
CA PRO A 91 -26.51 6.97 -13.46
C PRO A 91 -26.23 5.81 -12.49
N ALA A 92 -26.19 4.57 -12.99
CA ALA A 92 -25.91 3.43 -12.14
C ALA A 92 -24.54 3.54 -11.51
N ALA A 93 -23.54 4.04 -12.25
CA ALA A 93 -22.20 4.20 -11.73
C ALA A 93 -22.17 5.27 -10.65
N ARG A 94 -22.92 6.37 -10.85
CA ARG A 94 -22.99 7.44 -9.89
C ARG A 94 -23.65 6.99 -8.59
N VAL A 95 -24.72 6.22 -8.72
CA VAL A 95 -25.42 5.70 -7.54
C VAL A 95 -24.54 4.71 -6.80
N SER A 96 -23.84 3.84 -7.53
CA SER A 96 -22.93 2.88 -6.92
C SER A 96 -21.82 3.57 -6.17
N ALA A 97 -21.24 4.62 -6.75
CA ALA A 97 -20.17 5.37 -6.08
C ALA A 97 -20.71 6.07 -4.83
N ALA A 98 -21.93 6.61 -4.92
CA ALA A 98 -22.52 7.28 -3.75
C ALA A 98 -22.79 6.29 -2.62
N ARG A 99 -23.24 5.09 -2.96
CA ARG A 99 -23.47 4.06 -1.93
C ARG A 99 -22.14 3.69 -1.26
N THR A 100 -21.09 3.49 -2.05
CA THR A 100 -19.80 3.16 -1.50
C THR A 100 -19.30 4.28 -0.58
N ALA A 101 -19.49 5.53 -1.00
CA ALA A 101 -19.06 6.66 -0.18
C ALA A 101 -19.81 6.70 1.14
N LEU A 102 -21.10 6.39 1.12
CA LEU A 102 -21.89 6.36 2.35
C LEU A 102 -21.46 5.22 3.27
N GLU A 103 -21.13 4.07 2.69
CA GLU A 103 -20.61 2.96 3.48
C GLU A 103 -19.31 3.32 4.15
N LEU A 104 -18.42 3.98 3.43
CA LEU A 104 -17.16 4.40 4.00
C LEU A 104 -17.34 5.41 5.12
N ALA A 105 -18.37 6.25 5.00
CA ALA A 105 -18.64 7.26 6.00
C ALA A 105 -19.42 6.70 7.20
N GLY A 106 -19.83 5.44 7.13
CA GLY A 106 -20.52 4.82 8.24
C GLY A 106 -22.02 4.97 8.23
N TYR A 107 -22.59 5.52 7.17
CA TYR A 107 -24.03 5.69 7.09
C TYR A 107 -24.76 4.43 6.66
N LEU A 108 -24.05 3.55 5.97
CA LEU A 108 -24.61 2.28 5.55
C LEU A 108 -23.69 1.19 6.03
N VAL A 109 -24.28 0.05 6.37
CA VAL A 109 -23.49 -1.09 6.81
C VAL A 109 -23.51 -2.12 5.69
N PRO A 110 -22.38 -2.40 5.10
CA PRO A 110 -22.34 -3.39 4.02
C PRO A 110 -22.81 -4.73 4.55
N ASN A 111 -23.63 -5.42 3.81
CA ASN A 111 -24.15 -6.70 4.20
C ASN A 111 -24.89 -6.67 5.49
N SER A 112 -25.50 -5.64 5.73
CA SER A 112 -26.05 -5.49 6.99
C SER A 112 -26.89 -6.60 7.33
N VAL A 113 -26.90 -7.17 7.82
CA VAL A 113 -27.58 -8.07 8.10
C VAL A 113 -27.89 -8.38 9.15
N ASN A 114 -28.02 -8.41 9.47
CA ASN A 114 -28.30 -8.66 10.29
C ASN A 114 -28.71 -8.79 10.75
#